data_d129a81b4738e8a874b7cd8fd69a62c1
#
_entry.id   d129a81b4738e8a874b7cd8fd69a62c1
#
_cell.length_a   1.000
_cell.length_b   1.000
_cell.length_c   1.000
_cell.angle_alpha   90.00
_cell.angle_beta   90.00
_cell.angle_gamma   90.00
#
_symmetry.space_group_name_H-M   'P 1'
#
loop_
_entity.id
_entity.type
_entity.pdbx_description
1 polymer ?
#
loop_
_entity_poly.entity_id
_entity_poly.type
_entity_poly.pdbx_seq_one_letter_code
_entity_poly.pdbx_strand_id
1 'polypeptide(L)'
;MGSVAINVIATPKLYDAYWWWVARNGETVVGAAMRTAPHYLWLGPMPLAASAELATAVAVHDDELPGIVGPDTVCGSFLRSYAHTGSVGSRRTSQLGREDLVQTIDELRPSSVEGTLEPLSDSNLETAVEWSKAFSAEVENDADSNAPDYVERVKRRNLFLWRYNGQLVSMAGLASTVRTPAGFITRVGPVYTPPKFRRHGYGGAVTGAVTALIMETGARAMLFSDAGNPTSNHVYRDLGYLIVDTVQHFDFIAPATI
;
A
#
# COMPACT_ATOMS: atom_id res chain seq x y z
N MET A 1 -0.71 6.34 -0.54
CA MET A 1 -1.17 7.45 0.33
C MET A 1 -2.66 7.72 0.23
N GLY A 2 -3.24 8.02 -0.93
CA GLY A 2 -4.63 8.50 -1.05
C GLY A 2 -5.71 7.65 -0.37
N SER A 3 -5.71 6.32 -0.52
CA SER A 3 -6.71 5.46 0.11
C SER A 3 -6.59 5.40 1.64
N VAL A 4 -5.37 5.42 2.19
CA VAL A 4 -5.15 5.51 3.64
C VAL A 4 -5.59 6.88 4.15
N ALA A 5 -5.28 7.95 3.41
CA ALA A 5 -5.71 9.30 3.72
C ALA A 5 -7.24 9.43 3.87
N ILE A 6 -7.98 8.84 2.91
CA ILE A 6 -9.45 8.83 2.97
C ILE A 6 -9.94 8.05 4.20
N ASN A 7 -9.33 6.91 4.51
CA ASN A 7 -9.72 6.13 5.68
C ASN A 7 -9.45 6.89 6.98
N VAL A 8 -8.32 7.60 7.10
CA VAL A 8 -8.03 8.46 8.27
C VAL A 8 -9.07 9.57 8.41
N ILE A 9 -9.45 10.22 7.30
CA ILE A 9 -10.47 11.29 7.32
C ILE A 9 -11.86 10.72 7.68
N ALA A 10 -12.23 9.57 7.10
CA ALA A 10 -13.56 8.98 7.29
C ALA A 10 -13.74 8.32 8.67
N THR A 11 -12.68 7.72 9.20
CA THR A 11 -12.71 6.93 10.43
C THR A 11 -11.45 7.15 11.28
N PRO A 12 -11.18 8.39 11.74
CA PRO A 12 -9.96 8.72 12.47
C PRO A 12 -9.75 7.89 13.74
N LYS A 13 -10.82 7.44 14.36
CA LYS A 13 -10.78 6.61 15.58
C LYS A 13 -10.19 5.20 15.39
N LEU A 14 -9.93 4.79 14.14
CA LEU A 14 -9.25 3.52 13.84
C LEU A 14 -7.72 3.62 13.92
N TYR A 15 -7.19 4.81 14.15
CA TYR A 15 -5.76 5.08 14.19
C TYR A 15 -5.41 5.71 15.53
N ASP A 16 -4.48 5.10 16.26
CA ASP A 16 -4.04 5.59 17.58
C ASP A 16 -3.36 6.94 17.48
N ALA A 17 -2.57 7.15 16.41
CA ALA A 17 -1.93 8.43 16.10
C ALA A 17 -1.75 8.59 14.59
N TYR A 18 -2.00 9.81 14.10
CA TYR A 18 -1.74 10.17 12.71
C TYR A 18 -1.35 11.63 12.60
N TRP A 19 -0.52 11.94 11.63
CA TRP A 19 -0.03 13.29 11.34
C TRP A 19 -0.11 13.59 9.86
N TRP A 20 -0.34 14.87 9.57
CA TRP A 20 -0.33 15.42 8.23
C TRP A 20 0.63 16.59 8.18
N TRP A 21 1.44 16.63 7.13
CA TRP A 21 2.26 17.77 6.76
C TRP A 21 1.86 18.23 5.38
N VAL A 22 1.72 19.53 5.20
CA VAL A 22 1.33 20.13 3.92
C VAL A 22 2.38 21.18 3.56
N ALA A 23 3.08 20.94 2.44
CA ALA A 23 4.00 21.92 1.88
C ALA A 23 3.23 22.96 1.06
N ARG A 24 3.47 24.23 1.29
CA ARG A 24 2.82 25.34 0.59
C ARG A 24 3.85 26.28 -0.02
N ASN A 25 3.50 26.83 -1.19
CA ASN A 25 4.15 28.00 -1.77
C ASN A 25 3.10 29.12 -1.83
N GLY A 26 3.14 30.03 -0.88
CA GLY A 26 2.04 30.95 -0.61
C GLY A 26 0.76 30.17 -0.25
N GLU A 27 -0.33 30.41 -0.97
CA GLU A 27 -1.60 29.70 -0.76
C GLU A 27 -1.68 28.35 -1.47
N THR A 28 -0.77 28.06 -2.40
CA THR A 28 -0.79 26.83 -3.20
C THR A 28 -0.19 25.67 -2.44
N VAL A 29 -0.93 24.56 -2.35
CA VAL A 29 -0.40 23.29 -1.84
C VAL A 29 0.50 22.66 -2.91
N VAL A 30 1.78 22.48 -2.59
CA VAL A 30 2.79 21.92 -3.50
C VAL A 30 3.26 20.52 -3.10
N GLY A 31 2.77 20.00 -1.98
CA GLY A 31 3.07 18.64 -1.53
C GLY A 31 2.38 18.31 -0.21
N ALA A 32 2.34 17.04 0.10
CA ALA A 32 1.83 16.53 1.36
C ALA A 32 2.56 15.28 1.79
N ALA A 33 2.63 15.05 3.10
CA ALA A 33 3.09 13.82 3.71
C ALA A 33 2.11 13.40 4.79
N MET A 34 2.06 12.09 5.08
CA MET A 34 1.16 11.52 6.08
C MET A 34 1.82 10.35 6.78
N ARG A 35 1.61 10.27 8.08
CA ARG A 35 1.95 9.09 8.87
C ARG A 35 0.76 8.63 9.68
N THR A 36 0.61 7.32 9.80
CA THR A 36 -0.20 6.64 10.81
C THR A 36 0.75 5.75 11.62
N ALA A 37 0.94 6.06 12.91
CA ALA A 37 1.82 5.21 13.74
C ALA A 37 1.23 3.79 13.88
N PRO A 38 2.05 2.75 13.93
CA PRO A 38 3.53 2.74 13.90
C PRO A 38 4.16 2.69 12.50
N HIS A 39 3.38 2.88 11.42
CA HIS A 39 3.81 2.69 10.03
C HIS A 39 4.75 3.81 9.54
N TYR A 40 5.27 3.64 8.33
CA TYR A 40 6.17 4.59 7.65
C TYR A 40 5.49 5.92 7.35
N LEU A 41 6.32 6.98 7.25
CA LEU A 41 5.89 8.27 6.71
C LEU A 41 5.77 8.16 5.18
N TRP A 42 4.58 8.40 4.67
CA TRP A 42 4.31 8.49 3.24
C TRP A 42 4.62 9.91 2.76
N LEU A 43 5.57 10.03 1.82
CA LEU A 43 5.91 11.27 1.14
C LEU A 43 5.19 11.32 -0.20
N GLY A 44 4.36 12.33 -0.41
CA GLY A 44 3.81 12.64 -1.72
C GLY A 44 4.85 13.36 -2.60
N PRO A 45 4.58 13.51 -3.91
CA PRO A 45 5.36 14.41 -4.76
C PRO A 45 5.39 15.82 -4.17
N MET A 46 6.58 16.42 -4.09
CA MET A 46 6.79 17.77 -3.60
C MET A 46 8.15 18.34 -4.08
N PRO A 47 8.34 19.67 -4.04
CA PRO A 47 9.65 20.25 -4.28
C PRO A 47 10.71 19.72 -3.31
N LEU A 48 11.94 19.51 -3.79
CA LEU A 48 13.00 18.92 -2.97
C LEU A 48 13.34 19.76 -1.73
N ALA A 49 13.26 21.09 -1.84
CA ALA A 49 13.43 21.99 -0.70
C ALA A 49 12.36 21.74 0.38
N ALA A 50 11.10 21.59 -0.02
CA ALA A 50 10.00 21.29 0.92
C ALA A 50 10.19 19.92 1.59
N SER A 51 10.69 18.92 0.86
CA SER A 51 11.04 17.62 1.42
C SER A 51 12.18 17.71 2.45
N ALA A 52 13.19 18.56 2.20
CA ALA A 52 14.28 18.80 3.13
C ALA A 52 13.81 19.50 4.43
N GLU A 53 12.93 20.51 4.32
CA GLU A 53 12.32 21.18 5.47
C GLU A 53 11.42 20.24 6.27
N LEU A 54 10.64 19.42 5.58
CA LEU A 54 9.78 18.39 6.20
C LEU A 54 10.59 17.45 7.11
N ALA A 55 11.79 17.06 6.70
CA ALA A 55 12.65 16.19 7.51
C ALA A 55 12.94 16.79 8.89
N THR A 56 13.19 18.09 8.96
CA THR A 56 13.39 18.81 10.22
C THR A 56 12.11 18.88 11.05
N ALA A 57 10.97 19.18 10.42
CA ALA A 57 9.69 19.23 11.10
C ALA A 57 9.27 17.87 11.68
N VAL A 58 9.49 16.79 10.92
CA VAL A 58 9.18 15.42 11.37
C VAL A 58 10.08 15.02 12.53
N ALA A 59 11.37 15.34 12.48
CA ALA A 59 12.31 14.96 13.54
C ALA A 59 11.99 15.58 14.91
N VAL A 60 11.26 16.71 14.93
CA VAL A 60 10.80 17.35 16.19
C VAL A 60 9.57 16.64 16.77
N HIS A 61 8.73 16.06 15.92
CA HIS A 61 7.44 15.49 16.34
C HIS A 61 7.46 13.98 16.50
N ASP A 62 8.43 13.29 15.91
CA ASP A 62 8.41 11.83 15.77
C ASP A 62 9.83 11.27 15.70
N ASP A 63 10.35 10.87 16.86
CA ASP A 63 11.65 10.24 17.01
C ASP A 63 11.63 8.70 16.82
N GLU A 64 10.44 8.10 16.82
CA GLU A 64 10.20 6.66 16.62
C GLU A 64 9.83 6.31 15.16
N LEU A 65 10.11 7.21 14.20
CA LEU A 65 9.82 6.98 12.80
C LEU A 65 10.58 5.74 12.28
N PRO A 66 9.88 4.68 11.86
CA PRO A 66 10.55 3.44 11.41
C PRO A 66 11.18 3.56 10.03
N GLY A 67 10.67 4.48 9.21
CA GLY A 67 11.12 4.66 7.84
C GLY A 67 10.22 5.58 7.03
N ILE A 68 10.54 5.74 5.77
CA ILE A 68 9.80 6.56 4.83
C ILE A 68 9.46 5.79 3.56
N VAL A 69 8.40 6.21 2.87
CA VAL A 69 8.04 5.68 1.54
C VAL A 69 7.58 6.81 0.63
N GLY A 70 8.04 6.82 -0.61
CA GLY A 70 7.67 7.84 -1.59
C GLY A 70 8.51 7.82 -2.85
N PRO A 71 8.39 8.85 -3.72
CA PRO A 71 9.22 9.00 -4.90
C PRO A 71 10.71 9.12 -4.54
N ASP A 72 11.58 8.44 -5.29
CA ASP A 72 13.03 8.36 -5.02
C ASP A 72 13.68 9.72 -4.74
N THR A 73 13.48 10.69 -5.60
CA THR A 73 14.10 12.01 -5.47
C THR A 73 13.63 12.76 -4.21
N VAL A 74 12.35 12.60 -3.84
CA VAL A 74 11.76 13.19 -2.63
C VAL A 74 12.32 12.49 -1.39
N CYS A 75 12.34 11.17 -1.38
CA CYS A 75 12.97 10.38 -0.32
C CYS A 75 14.45 10.75 -0.15
N GLY A 76 15.21 10.82 -1.24
CA GLY A 76 16.62 11.19 -1.18
C GLY A 76 16.86 12.59 -0.61
N SER A 77 16.00 13.57 -0.90
CA SER A 77 16.08 14.91 -0.30
C SER A 77 15.77 14.87 1.20
N PHE A 78 14.69 14.17 1.58
CA PHE A 78 14.32 13.97 2.99
C PHE A 78 15.47 13.35 3.78
N LEU A 79 16.02 12.22 3.31
CA LEU A 79 17.05 11.46 3.99
C LEU A 79 18.34 12.26 4.23
N ARG A 80 18.77 13.05 3.24
CA ARG A 80 19.95 13.92 3.40
C ARG A 80 19.77 14.91 4.55
N SER A 81 18.61 15.52 4.70
CA SER A 81 18.32 16.46 5.78
C SER A 81 18.09 15.74 7.10
N TYR A 82 17.31 14.66 7.10
CA TYR A 82 16.97 13.89 8.28
C TYR A 82 18.21 13.28 8.98
N ALA A 83 19.21 12.88 8.21
CA ALA A 83 20.48 12.38 8.75
C ALA A 83 21.19 13.36 9.70
N HIS A 84 20.89 14.65 9.61
CA HIS A 84 21.52 15.72 10.41
C HIS A 84 20.63 16.20 11.57
N THR A 85 19.42 15.64 11.72
CA THR A 85 18.47 16.07 12.76
C THR A 85 18.68 15.37 14.12
N GLY A 86 19.57 14.38 14.20
CA GLY A 86 19.92 13.70 15.45
C GLY A 86 20.70 14.61 16.42
N SER A 87 20.80 14.18 17.69
CA SER A 87 21.67 14.83 18.69
C SER A 87 23.13 14.82 18.22
N VAL A 88 23.92 15.77 18.70
CA VAL A 88 25.34 15.90 18.32
C VAL A 88 26.07 14.56 18.52
N GLY A 89 26.61 14.00 17.43
CA GLY A 89 27.29 12.68 17.43
C GLY A 89 26.42 11.48 17.01
N SER A 90 25.08 11.63 16.87
CA SER A 90 24.17 10.57 16.45
C SER A 90 23.62 10.86 15.06
N ARG A 91 24.26 10.30 14.03
CA ARG A 91 23.75 10.40 12.66
C ARG A 91 22.67 9.33 12.46
N ARG A 92 21.47 9.76 12.05
CA ARG A 92 20.41 8.81 11.65
C ARG A 92 20.80 8.17 10.32
N THR A 93 20.80 6.84 10.28
CA THR A 93 21.13 6.06 9.09
C THR A 93 19.90 5.38 8.52
N SER A 94 19.89 5.17 7.22
CA SER A 94 18.79 4.50 6.51
C SER A 94 19.35 3.54 5.48
N GLN A 95 18.58 2.53 5.15
CA GLN A 95 18.84 1.60 4.04
C GLN A 95 17.61 1.49 3.14
N LEU A 96 17.84 1.21 1.85
CA LEU A 96 16.76 0.84 0.94
C LEU A 96 16.25 -0.55 1.34
N GLY A 97 14.99 -0.63 1.74
CA GLY A 97 14.33 -1.88 2.10
C GLY A 97 13.66 -2.52 0.90
N ARG A 98 12.79 -1.77 0.19
CA ARG A 98 11.99 -2.28 -0.93
C ARG A 98 11.70 -1.18 -1.95
N GLU A 99 11.51 -1.58 -3.20
CA GLU A 99 10.93 -0.75 -4.25
C GLU A 99 9.58 -1.36 -4.69
N ASP A 100 8.54 -0.54 -4.75
CA ASP A 100 7.24 -0.94 -5.27
C ASP A 100 6.99 -0.27 -6.62
N LEU A 101 6.55 -1.07 -7.59
CA LEU A 101 6.04 -0.61 -8.86
C LEU A 101 4.62 -0.09 -8.70
N VAL A 102 4.36 1.12 -9.15
CA VAL A 102 3.01 1.68 -9.27
C VAL A 102 2.48 1.32 -10.64
N GLN A 103 1.40 0.55 -10.69
CA GLN A 103 0.86 0.06 -11.95
C GLN A 103 -0.60 0.48 -12.12
N THR A 104 -0.98 0.83 -13.35
CA THR A 104 -2.36 1.16 -13.74
C THR A 104 -2.75 0.40 -14.99
N ILE A 105 -4.05 0.35 -15.28
CA ILE A 105 -4.57 -0.36 -16.42
C ILE A 105 -5.62 0.49 -17.15
N ASP A 106 -5.54 0.50 -18.47
CA ASP A 106 -6.53 1.13 -19.35
C ASP A 106 -7.37 0.07 -20.11
N GLU A 107 -6.78 -1.09 -20.42
CA GLU A 107 -7.45 -2.18 -21.13
C GLU A 107 -7.18 -3.51 -20.44
N LEU A 108 -8.22 -4.14 -19.93
CA LEU A 108 -8.12 -5.42 -19.23
C LEU A 108 -8.10 -6.59 -20.24
N ARG A 109 -7.11 -7.45 -20.10
CA ARG A 109 -7.07 -8.78 -20.73
C ARG A 109 -7.54 -9.80 -19.71
N PRO A 110 -8.78 -10.30 -19.84
CA PRO A 110 -9.34 -11.21 -18.83
C PRO A 110 -8.57 -12.52 -18.75
N SER A 111 -8.46 -13.05 -17.55
CA SER A 111 -7.91 -14.40 -17.33
C SER A 111 -8.85 -15.45 -17.90
N SER A 112 -8.29 -16.50 -18.51
CA SER A 112 -9.05 -17.68 -18.97
C SER A 112 -9.25 -18.75 -17.90
N VAL A 113 -8.79 -18.50 -16.67
CA VAL A 113 -8.90 -19.45 -15.56
C VAL A 113 -10.34 -19.49 -15.07
N GLU A 114 -10.95 -20.66 -15.11
CA GLU A 114 -12.32 -20.90 -14.67
C GLU A 114 -12.49 -20.66 -13.16
N GLY A 115 -13.69 -20.27 -12.77
CA GLY A 115 -14.08 -20.04 -11.38
C GLY A 115 -15.12 -18.95 -11.25
N THR A 116 -15.45 -18.60 -10.02
CA THR A 116 -16.42 -17.57 -9.68
C THR A 116 -15.88 -16.61 -8.64
N LEU A 117 -16.16 -15.33 -8.81
CA LEU A 117 -15.85 -14.28 -7.85
C LEU A 117 -16.95 -14.21 -6.80
N GLU A 118 -16.59 -14.32 -5.53
CA GLU A 118 -17.52 -14.21 -4.41
C GLU A 118 -17.12 -13.03 -3.51
N PRO A 119 -18.06 -12.13 -3.20
CA PRO A 119 -17.79 -11.09 -2.20
C PRO A 119 -17.61 -11.71 -0.81
N LEU A 120 -16.94 -10.98 0.07
CA LEU A 120 -16.85 -11.34 1.48
C LEU A 120 -18.24 -11.51 2.08
N SER A 121 -18.42 -12.59 2.83
CA SER A 121 -19.67 -12.95 3.51
C SER A 121 -19.35 -13.74 4.78
N ASP A 122 -20.36 -13.97 5.63
CA ASP A 122 -20.17 -14.76 6.85
C ASP A 122 -19.67 -16.19 6.56
N SER A 123 -20.06 -16.76 5.42
CA SER A 123 -19.69 -18.15 5.04
C SER A 123 -18.22 -18.29 4.61
N ASN A 124 -17.55 -17.21 4.22
CA ASN A 124 -16.14 -17.22 3.78
C ASN A 124 -15.22 -16.33 4.63
N LEU A 125 -15.76 -15.70 5.70
CA LEU A 125 -15.04 -14.78 6.56
C LEU A 125 -13.82 -15.42 7.24
N GLU A 126 -13.96 -16.61 7.77
CA GLU A 126 -12.86 -17.32 8.44
C GLU A 126 -11.66 -17.49 7.50
N THR A 127 -11.92 -17.95 6.28
CA THR A 127 -10.89 -18.08 5.23
C THR A 127 -10.27 -16.72 4.89
N ALA A 128 -11.09 -15.67 4.76
CA ALA A 128 -10.59 -14.32 4.46
C ALA A 128 -9.69 -13.77 5.58
N VAL A 129 -10.03 -14.03 6.84
CA VAL A 129 -9.22 -13.65 8.01
C VAL A 129 -7.89 -14.40 8.02
N GLU A 130 -7.93 -15.73 7.85
CA GLU A 130 -6.72 -16.56 7.77
C GLU A 130 -5.78 -16.06 6.66
N TRP A 131 -6.31 -15.84 5.46
CA TRP A 131 -5.52 -15.40 4.32
C TRP A 131 -5.03 -13.95 4.43
N SER A 132 -5.79 -13.09 5.08
CA SER A 132 -5.34 -11.73 5.38
C SER A 132 -4.14 -11.74 6.34
N LYS A 133 -4.16 -12.60 7.37
CA LYS A 133 -3.02 -12.79 8.28
C LYS A 133 -1.81 -13.38 7.56
N ALA A 134 -2.03 -14.39 6.72
CA ALA A 134 -0.94 -15.02 5.95
C ALA A 134 -0.31 -14.02 4.95
N PHE A 135 -1.12 -13.19 4.30
CA PHE A 135 -0.63 -12.11 3.45
C PHE A 135 0.23 -11.12 4.22
N SER A 136 -0.25 -10.63 5.37
CA SER A 136 0.50 -9.71 6.22
C SER A 136 1.84 -10.29 6.67
N ALA A 137 1.87 -11.57 7.03
CA ALA A 137 3.10 -12.25 7.43
C ALA A 137 4.11 -12.41 6.27
N GLU A 138 3.63 -12.60 5.02
CA GLU A 138 4.52 -12.78 3.87
C GLU A 138 5.04 -11.46 3.27
N VAL A 139 4.25 -10.37 3.34
CA VAL A 139 4.53 -9.15 2.56
C VAL A 139 4.81 -7.95 3.44
N GLU A 140 4.08 -7.75 4.50
CA GLU A 140 4.06 -6.49 5.26
C GLU A 140 4.66 -6.61 6.66
N ASN A 141 4.92 -7.80 7.16
CA ASN A 141 5.34 -8.03 8.55
C ASN A 141 4.47 -7.23 9.57
N ASP A 142 3.16 -7.20 9.31
CA ASP A 142 2.18 -6.34 9.98
C ASP A 142 1.89 -6.84 11.40
N ALA A 143 2.36 -6.11 12.40
CA ALA A 143 2.08 -6.35 13.81
C ALA A 143 0.57 -6.31 14.14
N ASP A 144 -0.22 -5.62 13.32
CA ASP A 144 -1.68 -5.45 13.50
C ASP A 144 -2.48 -6.74 13.31
N SER A 145 -1.92 -7.77 12.66
CA SER A 145 -2.61 -9.05 12.41
C SER A 145 -3.03 -9.80 13.68
N ASN A 146 -2.45 -9.46 14.82
CA ASN A 146 -2.78 -10.01 16.14
C ASN A 146 -3.69 -9.08 16.98
N ALA A 147 -4.11 -7.94 16.45
CA ALA A 147 -4.99 -7.04 17.17
C ALA A 147 -6.34 -7.70 17.52
N PRO A 148 -6.91 -7.45 18.71
CA PRO A 148 -8.17 -8.07 19.13
C PRO A 148 -9.35 -7.78 18.18
N ASP A 149 -9.33 -6.65 17.48
CA ASP A 149 -10.35 -6.21 16.54
C ASP A 149 -10.05 -6.60 15.07
N TYR A 150 -9.04 -7.43 14.82
CA TYR A 150 -8.59 -7.76 13.46
C TYR A 150 -9.70 -8.35 12.59
N VAL A 151 -10.54 -9.22 13.15
CA VAL A 151 -11.70 -9.81 12.43
C VAL A 151 -12.66 -8.71 11.98
N GLU A 152 -12.98 -7.75 12.86
CA GLU A 152 -13.85 -6.63 12.52
C GLU A 152 -13.22 -5.69 11.48
N ARG A 153 -11.90 -5.53 11.49
CA ARG A 153 -11.16 -4.82 10.44
C ARG A 153 -11.27 -5.55 9.10
N VAL A 154 -11.14 -6.88 9.09
CA VAL A 154 -11.30 -7.68 7.85
C VAL A 154 -12.73 -7.60 7.32
N LYS A 155 -13.76 -7.69 8.16
CA LYS A 155 -15.18 -7.53 7.77
C LYS A 155 -15.47 -6.20 7.06
N ARG A 156 -14.76 -5.14 7.43
CA ARG A 156 -14.92 -3.80 6.83
C ARG A 156 -14.14 -3.63 5.52
N ARG A 157 -13.27 -4.59 5.16
CA ARG A 157 -12.54 -4.55 3.90
C ARG A 157 -13.44 -5.00 2.76
N ASN A 158 -13.31 -4.37 1.62
CA ASN A 158 -13.98 -4.81 0.39
C ASN A 158 -13.15 -5.93 -0.23
N LEU A 159 -13.36 -7.16 0.26
CA LEU A 159 -12.64 -8.36 -0.16
C LEU A 159 -13.52 -9.25 -1.04
N PHE A 160 -12.86 -9.93 -1.98
CA PHE A 160 -13.45 -10.91 -2.88
C PHE A 160 -12.59 -12.16 -2.88
N LEU A 161 -13.23 -13.31 -2.96
CA LEU A 161 -12.59 -14.61 -3.02
C LEU A 161 -12.87 -15.28 -4.37
N TRP A 162 -11.91 -16.03 -4.88
CA TRP A 162 -12.05 -16.82 -6.08
C TRP A 162 -12.36 -18.26 -5.71
N ARG A 163 -13.49 -18.79 -6.23
CA ARG A 163 -13.88 -20.19 -6.04
C ARG A 163 -13.66 -20.98 -7.32
N TYR A 164 -12.98 -22.13 -7.20
CA TYR A 164 -12.77 -23.10 -8.27
C TYR A 164 -13.07 -24.49 -7.75
N ASN A 165 -13.87 -25.28 -8.50
CA ASN A 165 -14.31 -26.65 -8.12
C ASN A 165 -14.79 -26.74 -6.66
N GLY A 166 -15.63 -25.80 -6.22
CA GLY A 166 -16.18 -25.78 -4.87
C GLY A 166 -15.23 -25.30 -3.77
N GLN A 167 -13.96 -25.04 -4.06
CA GLN A 167 -12.96 -24.58 -3.09
C GLN A 167 -12.60 -23.09 -3.29
N LEU A 168 -12.40 -22.35 -2.20
CA LEU A 168 -11.79 -21.04 -2.24
C LEU A 168 -10.29 -21.20 -2.48
N VAL A 169 -9.73 -20.48 -3.45
CA VAL A 169 -8.36 -20.70 -3.92
C VAL A 169 -7.51 -19.42 -3.97
N SER A 170 -8.13 -18.25 -3.97
CA SER A 170 -7.42 -16.95 -3.98
C SER A 170 -8.33 -15.84 -3.45
N MET A 171 -7.76 -14.72 -3.04
CA MET A 171 -8.52 -13.52 -2.69
C MET A 171 -7.87 -12.26 -3.24
N ALA A 172 -8.69 -11.23 -3.46
CA ALA A 172 -8.25 -9.87 -3.75
C ALA A 172 -9.12 -8.86 -3.02
N GLY A 173 -8.54 -7.72 -2.65
CA GLY A 173 -9.25 -6.63 -2.01
C GLY A 173 -9.31 -5.38 -2.88
N LEU A 174 -10.23 -4.48 -2.55
CA LEU A 174 -10.35 -3.14 -3.10
C LEU A 174 -10.23 -2.10 -2.00
N ALA A 175 -9.38 -1.13 -2.19
CA ALA A 175 -9.35 0.04 -1.32
C ALA A 175 -10.47 1.03 -1.70
N SER A 176 -10.69 2.03 -0.85
CA SER A 176 -11.63 3.12 -1.15
C SER A 176 -11.24 3.84 -2.44
N THR A 177 -12.23 4.16 -3.26
CA THR A 177 -12.04 4.95 -4.49
C THR A 177 -11.64 6.38 -4.14
N VAL A 178 -10.60 6.87 -4.80
CA VAL A 178 -10.05 8.21 -4.63
C VAL A 178 -10.39 9.06 -5.85
N ARG A 179 -10.91 10.27 -5.62
CA ARG A 179 -11.06 11.27 -6.67
C ARG A 179 -9.72 11.98 -6.90
N THR A 180 -9.30 12.05 -8.14
CA THR A 180 -8.12 12.80 -8.58
C THR A 180 -8.50 13.82 -9.66
N PRO A 181 -7.63 14.77 -10.02
CA PRO A 181 -7.87 15.66 -11.16
C PRO A 181 -8.09 14.91 -12.50
N ALA A 182 -7.53 13.69 -12.64
CA ALA A 182 -7.65 12.85 -13.83
C ALA A 182 -8.82 11.85 -13.77
N GLY A 183 -9.69 11.93 -12.75
CA GLY A 183 -10.82 11.02 -12.57
C GLY A 183 -10.73 10.19 -11.29
N PHE A 184 -11.42 9.08 -11.26
CA PHE A 184 -11.47 8.20 -10.09
C PHE A 184 -10.44 7.08 -10.21
N ILE A 185 -9.80 6.75 -9.09
CA ILE A 185 -8.82 5.65 -9.00
C ILE A 185 -9.20 4.75 -7.83
N THR A 186 -9.17 3.43 -8.05
CA THR A 186 -9.36 2.42 -7.01
C THR A 186 -8.15 1.49 -6.98
N ARG A 187 -7.58 1.27 -5.79
CA ARG A 187 -6.44 0.37 -5.64
C ARG A 187 -6.92 -1.06 -5.42
N VAL A 188 -6.38 -1.99 -6.22
CA VAL A 188 -6.47 -3.44 -5.98
C VAL A 188 -5.43 -3.84 -4.95
N GLY A 189 -5.83 -4.59 -3.96
CA GLY A 189 -4.97 -5.18 -2.92
C GLY A 189 -5.63 -5.19 -1.54
N PRO A 190 -5.27 -6.17 -0.71
CA PRO A 190 -4.28 -7.23 -0.94
C PRO A 190 -4.68 -8.22 -2.04
N VAL A 191 -3.71 -8.94 -2.62
CA VAL A 191 -3.94 -10.12 -3.47
C VAL A 191 -3.18 -11.27 -2.85
N TYR A 192 -3.88 -12.36 -2.52
CA TYR A 192 -3.26 -13.52 -1.89
C TYR A 192 -3.76 -14.84 -2.47
N THR A 193 -2.82 -15.72 -2.77
CA THR A 193 -3.07 -17.11 -3.16
C THR A 193 -2.26 -18.00 -2.22
N PRO A 194 -2.91 -18.87 -1.42
CA PRO A 194 -2.20 -19.80 -0.54
C PRO A 194 -1.19 -20.66 -1.30
N PRO A 195 -0.05 -21.04 -0.70
CA PRO A 195 1.01 -21.78 -1.37
C PRO A 195 0.54 -23.01 -2.16
N LYS A 196 -0.39 -23.77 -1.59
CA LYS A 196 -0.96 -24.99 -2.21
C LYS A 196 -1.77 -24.73 -3.50
N PHE A 197 -2.19 -23.48 -3.73
CA PHE A 197 -2.98 -23.08 -4.89
C PHE A 197 -2.20 -22.17 -5.87
N ARG A 198 -0.91 -21.92 -5.62
CA ARG A 198 -0.08 -21.10 -6.51
C ARG A 198 0.20 -21.81 -7.83
N ARG A 199 0.59 -21.02 -8.84
CA ARG A 199 0.93 -21.48 -10.21
C ARG A 199 -0.21 -22.11 -11.01
N HIS A 200 -1.46 -21.85 -10.60
CA HIS A 200 -2.68 -22.24 -11.33
C HIS A 200 -3.41 -21.03 -11.96
N GLY A 201 -2.82 -19.84 -11.89
CA GLY A 201 -3.41 -18.61 -12.45
C GLY A 201 -4.51 -17.96 -11.59
N TYR A 202 -4.84 -18.50 -10.42
CA TYR A 202 -5.94 -18.00 -9.58
C TYR A 202 -5.73 -16.56 -9.10
N GLY A 203 -4.49 -16.15 -8.79
CA GLY A 203 -4.17 -14.77 -8.44
C GLY A 203 -4.49 -13.81 -9.59
N GLY A 204 -4.18 -14.19 -10.83
CA GLY A 204 -4.56 -13.44 -12.02
C GLY A 204 -6.07 -13.39 -12.24
N ALA A 205 -6.76 -14.52 -12.04
CA ALA A 205 -8.21 -14.59 -12.21
C ALA A 205 -8.94 -13.67 -11.24
N VAL A 206 -8.65 -13.74 -9.94
CA VAL A 206 -9.29 -12.87 -8.94
C VAL A 206 -8.93 -11.40 -9.16
N THR A 207 -7.67 -11.09 -9.49
CA THR A 207 -7.25 -9.72 -9.79
C THR A 207 -7.96 -9.16 -11.02
N GLY A 208 -8.03 -9.94 -12.11
CA GLY A 208 -8.73 -9.54 -13.31
C GLY A 208 -10.21 -9.28 -13.06
N ALA A 209 -10.86 -10.15 -12.30
CA ALA A 209 -12.28 -10.01 -11.98
C ALA A 209 -12.57 -8.75 -11.13
N VAL A 210 -11.78 -8.47 -10.09
CA VAL A 210 -11.97 -7.23 -9.29
C VAL A 210 -11.58 -5.97 -10.09
N THR A 211 -10.62 -6.08 -11.01
CA THR A 211 -10.27 -5.00 -11.94
C THR A 211 -11.45 -4.66 -12.85
N ALA A 212 -12.13 -5.68 -13.38
CA ALA A 212 -13.34 -5.47 -14.19
C ALA A 212 -14.42 -4.72 -13.40
N LEU A 213 -14.69 -5.11 -12.14
CA LEU A 213 -15.64 -4.41 -11.28
C LEU A 213 -15.26 -2.93 -11.07
N ILE A 214 -13.97 -2.60 -10.92
CA ILE A 214 -13.53 -1.21 -10.82
C ILE A 214 -13.84 -0.45 -12.12
N MET A 215 -13.47 -1.03 -13.27
CA MET A 215 -13.64 -0.39 -14.57
C MET A 215 -15.11 -0.16 -14.93
N GLU A 216 -16.02 -1.05 -14.53
CA GLU A 216 -17.47 -0.88 -14.65
C GLU A 216 -17.99 0.36 -13.92
N THR A 217 -17.34 0.81 -12.86
CA THR A 217 -17.69 2.07 -12.16
C THR A 217 -17.18 3.32 -12.87
N GLY A 218 -16.42 3.19 -13.95
CA GLY A 218 -15.71 4.28 -14.62
C GLY A 218 -14.44 4.74 -13.89
N ALA A 219 -14.00 4.03 -12.85
CA ALA A 219 -12.74 4.29 -12.17
C ALA A 219 -11.58 3.55 -12.84
N ARG A 220 -10.38 4.12 -12.76
CA ARG A 220 -9.15 3.45 -13.18
C ARG A 220 -8.65 2.54 -12.05
N ALA A 221 -8.32 1.30 -12.38
CA ALA A 221 -7.69 0.41 -11.42
C ALA A 221 -6.18 0.68 -11.35
N MET A 222 -5.63 0.60 -10.14
CA MET A 222 -4.20 0.66 -9.88
C MET A 222 -3.79 -0.39 -8.85
N LEU A 223 -2.53 -0.76 -8.81
CA LEU A 223 -1.96 -1.58 -7.75
C LEU A 223 -0.50 -1.22 -7.48
N PHE A 224 -0.02 -1.68 -6.32
CA PHE A 224 1.40 -1.72 -6.00
C PHE A 224 1.88 -3.16 -6.04
N SER A 225 3.10 -3.37 -6.52
CA SER A 225 3.77 -4.67 -6.46
C SER A 225 5.25 -4.50 -6.19
N ASP A 226 5.81 -5.38 -5.40
CA ASP A 226 7.25 -5.42 -5.15
C ASP A 226 8.01 -5.63 -6.47
N ALA A 227 8.94 -4.73 -6.80
CA ALA A 227 9.80 -4.83 -7.98
C ALA A 227 10.62 -6.13 -7.97
N GLY A 228 10.97 -6.62 -6.79
CA GLY A 228 11.67 -7.89 -6.56
C GLY A 228 10.81 -9.15 -6.73
N ASN A 229 9.47 -9.02 -6.99
CA ASN A 229 8.58 -10.17 -7.18
C ASN A 229 8.21 -10.39 -8.66
N PRO A 230 9.04 -11.12 -9.44
CA PRO A 230 8.80 -11.31 -10.86
C PRO A 230 7.50 -12.08 -11.16
N THR A 231 7.05 -12.94 -10.25
CA THR A 231 5.81 -13.72 -10.43
C THR A 231 4.59 -12.81 -10.45
N SER A 232 4.43 -11.95 -9.46
CA SER A 232 3.32 -10.99 -9.40
C SER A 232 3.38 -10.00 -10.55
N ASN A 233 4.56 -9.48 -10.88
CA ASN A 233 4.76 -8.53 -11.95
C ASN A 233 4.42 -9.12 -13.33
N HIS A 234 4.70 -10.40 -13.55
CA HIS A 234 4.27 -11.12 -14.75
C HIS A 234 2.74 -11.22 -14.83
N VAL A 235 2.08 -11.64 -13.74
CA VAL A 235 0.62 -11.75 -13.68
C VAL A 235 -0.07 -10.42 -14.02
N TYR A 236 0.39 -9.31 -13.43
CA TYR A 236 -0.23 -8.00 -13.67
C TYR A 236 0.01 -7.50 -15.09
N ARG A 237 1.20 -7.71 -15.64
CA ARG A 237 1.49 -7.38 -17.05
C ARG A 237 0.61 -8.18 -18.01
N ASP A 238 0.36 -9.46 -17.74
CA ASP A 238 -0.49 -10.31 -18.59
C ASP A 238 -1.95 -9.85 -18.57
N LEU A 239 -2.43 -9.32 -17.43
CA LEU A 239 -3.73 -8.69 -17.30
C LEU A 239 -3.83 -7.34 -18.03
N GLY A 240 -2.71 -6.72 -18.41
CA GLY A 240 -2.67 -5.44 -19.10
C GLY A 240 -2.22 -4.27 -18.23
N TYR A 241 -1.79 -4.49 -16.98
CA TYR A 241 -1.24 -3.43 -16.14
C TYR A 241 0.10 -2.92 -16.70
N LEU A 242 0.27 -1.61 -16.65
CA LEU A 242 1.48 -0.90 -17.09
C LEU A 242 2.11 -0.18 -15.88
N ILE A 243 3.43 -0.27 -15.78
CA ILE A 243 4.18 0.48 -14.78
C ILE A 243 4.15 1.96 -15.16
N VAL A 244 3.68 2.80 -14.24
CA VAL A 244 3.58 4.26 -14.46
C VAL A 244 4.50 5.05 -13.53
N ASP A 245 4.93 4.45 -12.42
CA ASP A 245 5.83 5.09 -11.45
C ASP A 245 6.46 4.03 -10.55
N THR A 246 7.40 4.45 -9.69
CA THR A 246 7.96 3.63 -8.61
C THR A 246 7.95 4.42 -7.30
N VAL A 247 7.85 3.70 -6.20
CA VAL A 247 8.04 4.26 -4.86
C VAL A 247 9.04 3.42 -4.09
N GLN A 248 9.91 4.08 -3.34
CA GLN A 248 10.94 3.43 -2.56
C GLN A 248 10.61 3.48 -1.07
N HIS A 249 10.91 2.39 -0.39
CA HIS A 249 10.82 2.24 1.05
C HIS A 249 12.22 2.29 1.64
N PHE A 250 12.43 3.18 2.61
CA PHE A 250 13.69 3.28 3.34
C PHE A 250 13.43 2.99 4.81
N ASP A 251 14.16 2.01 5.35
CA ASP A 251 14.16 1.68 6.77
C ASP A 251 15.14 2.59 7.51
N PHE A 252 14.78 3.08 8.68
CA PHE A 252 15.72 3.72 9.57
C PHE A 252 16.37 2.66 10.47
N ILE A 253 17.68 2.72 10.53
CA ILE A 253 18.48 1.81 11.33
C ILE A 253 18.68 2.45 12.70
N ALA A 254 18.25 1.76 13.76
CA ALA A 254 18.56 2.17 15.11
C ALA A 254 20.09 2.26 15.31
N PRO A 255 20.61 3.29 16.00
CA PRO A 255 22.02 3.32 16.35
C PRO A 255 22.39 2.05 17.10
N ALA A 256 23.50 1.41 16.70
CA ALA A 256 23.99 0.27 17.46
C ALA A 256 24.22 0.71 18.92
N THR A 257 23.54 0.05 19.84
CA THR A 257 23.79 0.25 21.27
C THR A 257 25.21 -0.24 21.55
N ILE A 258 26.12 0.67 21.86
CA ILE A 258 27.51 0.38 22.25
C ILE A 258 27.51 -0.13 23.70
#